data_635282f38a310af28129cfdedd8d1985
#
_entry.id   635282f38a310af28129cfdedd8d1985
#
_cell.length_a   1.000
_cell.length_b   1.000
_cell.length_c   1.000
_cell.angle_alpha   90.00
_cell.angle_beta   90.00
_cell.angle_gamma   90.00
#
_symmetry.space_group_name_H-M   'P 1'
#
loop_
_entity.id
_entity.type
_entity.pdbx_description
1 polymer ?
#
loop_
_entity_poly.entity_id
_entity_poly.type
_entity_poly.pdbx_seq_one_letter_code
_entity_poly.pdbx_strand_id
1 'polypeptide(L)'
;MGEKIIDQLLENQLVNSTSDFFNLNIEDIVNLERMAEKSSINLISSINNAKQIDFNRFIYGLGINDVGETTARTLANQYRNIDELIQTTTNELETINDIGPIVANNIFDFFKNESNIKNINQLFKLGVIIKYPNHINNNGPLSGQTFVITGKLENHSRESAKKSIEGLGGSVTSSISKNTNNLIVGDKPGSKLKKAQKLNINIINEINFEKIIDDARKRSQ
;
A
#
# COMPACT_ATOMS: atom_id res chain seq x y z
N MET A 1 -7.17 1.03 -21.05
CA MET A 1 -7.10 1.96 -22.21
C MET A 1 -5.97 1.47 -23.10
N GLY A 2 -6.17 1.37 -24.41
CA GLY A 2 -5.14 0.92 -25.35
C GLY A 2 -4.40 2.12 -25.98
N GLU A 3 -3.20 1.86 -26.49
CA GLU A 3 -2.32 2.86 -27.11
C GLU A 3 -3.03 3.73 -28.17
N LYS A 4 -3.79 3.09 -29.08
CA LYS A 4 -4.54 3.80 -30.14
C LYS A 4 -5.56 4.83 -29.62
N ILE A 5 -6.14 4.61 -28.45
CA ILE A 5 -7.07 5.58 -27.84
C ILE A 5 -6.27 6.74 -27.26
N ILE A 6 -5.12 6.46 -26.65
CA ILE A 6 -4.22 7.49 -26.12
C ILE A 6 -3.74 8.39 -27.26
N ASP A 7 -3.31 7.80 -28.37
CA ASP A 7 -2.85 8.54 -29.55
C ASP A 7 -3.95 9.48 -30.08
N GLN A 8 -5.19 8.98 -30.23
CA GLN A 8 -6.32 9.81 -30.65
C GLN A 8 -6.62 10.95 -29.67
N LEU A 9 -6.54 10.69 -28.36
CA LEU A 9 -6.76 11.74 -27.35
C LEU A 9 -5.68 12.84 -27.44
N LEU A 10 -4.43 12.46 -27.69
CA LEU A 10 -3.32 13.40 -27.90
C LEU A 10 -3.47 14.18 -29.20
N GLU A 11 -3.74 13.50 -30.32
CA GLU A 11 -3.94 14.12 -31.65
C GLU A 11 -5.10 15.11 -31.65
N ASN A 12 -6.18 14.81 -30.94
CA ASN A 12 -7.33 15.71 -30.79
C ASN A 12 -7.14 16.75 -29.68
N GLN A 13 -5.96 16.81 -29.04
CA GLN A 13 -5.63 17.75 -27.96
C GLN A 13 -6.57 17.67 -26.74
N LEU A 14 -7.22 16.52 -26.53
CA LEU A 14 -8.13 16.28 -25.40
C LEU A 14 -7.33 16.01 -24.11
N VAL A 15 -6.09 15.54 -24.22
CA VAL A 15 -5.18 15.31 -23.11
C VAL A 15 -3.77 15.79 -23.47
N ASN A 16 -3.08 16.39 -22.50
CA ASN A 16 -1.66 16.80 -22.60
C ASN A 16 -0.86 16.29 -21.38
N SER A 17 -1.55 15.88 -20.34
CA SER A 17 -0.96 15.38 -19.11
C SER A 17 -1.79 14.21 -18.55
N THR A 18 -1.21 13.46 -17.61
CA THR A 18 -1.92 12.35 -16.94
C THR A 18 -3.16 12.84 -16.19
N SER A 19 -3.16 14.06 -15.67
CA SER A 19 -4.32 14.61 -14.97
C SER A 19 -5.52 14.87 -15.88
N ASP A 20 -5.29 15.14 -17.17
CA ASP A 20 -6.36 15.49 -18.12
C ASP A 20 -7.30 14.31 -18.38
N PHE A 21 -6.79 13.07 -18.26
CA PHE A 21 -7.64 11.88 -18.38
C PHE A 21 -8.79 11.87 -17.38
N PHE A 22 -8.62 12.45 -16.20
CA PHE A 22 -9.65 12.52 -15.17
C PHE A 22 -10.67 13.63 -15.38
N ASN A 23 -10.45 14.51 -16.35
CA ASN A 23 -11.37 15.57 -16.79
C ASN A 23 -12.22 15.16 -17.99
N LEU A 24 -11.88 14.07 -18.68
CA LEU A 24 -12.60 13.60 -19.85
C LEU A 24 -14.06 13.26 -19.51
N ASN A 25 -14.95 13.61 -20.43
CA ASN A 25 -16.37 13.24 -20.38
C ASN A 25 -16.74 12.35 -21.59
N ILE A 26 -17.98 11.88 -21.64
CA ILE A 26 -18.47 10.99 -22.70
C ILE A 26 -18.45 11.72 -24.06
N GLU A 27 -18.77 13.01 -24.06
CA GLU A 27 -18.88 13.82 -25.29
C GLU A 27 -17.51 13.98 -25.95
N ASP A 28 -16.43 14.07 -25.17
CA ASP A 28 -15.06 14.15 -25.68
C ASP A 28 -14.63 12.86 -26.41
N ILE A 29 -15.18 11.71 -26.00
CA ILE A 29 -14.69 10.40 -26.43
C ILE A 29 -15.57 9.78 -27.52
N VAL A 30 -16.88 10.06 -27.52
CA VAL A 30 -17.85 9.40 -28.42
C VAL A 30 -17.55 9.65 -29.90
N ASN A 31 -16.87 10.75 -30.24
CA ASN A 31 -16.52 11.14 -31.60
C ASN A 31 -15.14 10.58 -32.06
N LEU A 32 -14.41 9.88 -31.18
CA LEU A 32 -13.14 9.25 -31.55
C LEU A 32 -13.40 8.02 -32.42
N GLU A 33 -12.44 7.70 -33.28
CA GLU A 33 -12.53 6.56 -34.21
C GLU A 33 -12.75 5.25 -33.43
N ARG A 34 -13.76 4.48 -33.83
CA ARG A 34 -14.17 3.19 -33.20
C ARG A 34 -14.67 3.33 -31.77
N MET A 35 -15.04 4.52 -31.33
CA MET A 35 -15.68 4.77 -30.05
C MET A 35 -17.15 5.03 -30.27
N ALA A 36 -17.99 4.17 -29.71
CA ALA A 36 -19.44 4.33 -29.64
C ALA A 36 -19.84 4.66 -28.20
N GLU A 37 -21.06 5.08 -27.98
CA GLU A 37 -21.59 5.49 -26.67
C GLU A 37 -21.25 4.49 -25.55
N LYS A 38 -21.51 3.19 -25.77
CA LYS A 38 -21.20 2.13 -24.80
C LYS A 38 -19.70 2.04 -24.46
N SER A 39 -18.84 2.18 -25.47
CA SER A 39 -17.37 2.15 -25.28
C SER A 39 -16.89 3.36 -24.50
N SER A 40 -17.47 4.54 -24.78
CA SER A 40 -17.16 5.79 -24.10
C SER A 40 -17.57 5.75 -22.63
N ILE A 41 -18.78 5.25 -22.32
CA ILE A 41 -19.26 5.02 -20.94
C ILE A 41 -18.33 4.07 -20.18
N ASN A 42 -17.94 2.96 -20.80
CA ASN A 42 -17.03 1.99 -20.18
C ASN A 42 -15.66 2.61 -19.90
N LEU A 43 -15.14 3.42 -20.81
CA LEU A 43 -13.85 4.09 -20.64
C LEU A 43 -13.90 5.11 -19.50
N ILE A 44 -14.89 5.98 -19.47
CA ILE A 44 -15.08 6.94 -18.36
C ILE A 44 -15.28 6.23 -17.02
N SER A 45 -16.06 5.15 -16.99
CA SER A 45 -16.21 4.33 -15.78
C SER A 45 -14.87 3.75 -15.31
N SER A 46 -14.04 3.25 -16.24
CA SER A 46 -12.71 2.71 -15.93
C SER A 46 -11.76 3.80 -15.39
N ILE A 47 -11.80 5.01 -15.96
CA ILE A 47 -11.03 6.16 -15.49
C ILE A 47 -11.46 6.54 -14.07
N ASN A 48 -12.78 6.61 -13.81
CA ASN A 48 -13.29 6.94 -12.48
C ASN A 48 -12.93 5.86 -11.44
N ASN A 49 -12.96 4.58 -11.81
CA ASN A 49 -12.53 3.51 -10.93
C ASN A 49 -11.03 3.57 -10.61
N ALA A 50 -10.22 4.07 -11.55
CA ALA A 50 -8.79 4.26 -11.36
C ALA A 50 -8.43 5.36 -10.36
N LYS A 51 -9.39 6.21 -9.97
CA LYS A 51 -9.18 7.21 -8.90
C LYS A 51 -8.86 6.58 -7.54
N GLN A 52 -9.25 5.33 -7.30
CA GLN A 52 -8.86 4.59 -6.12
C GLN A 52 -7.70 3.66 -6.46
N ILE A 53 -6.51 3.98 -6.00
CA ILE A 53 -5.28 3.29 -6.39
C ILE A 53 -4.44 2.88 -5.16
N ASP A 54 -3.86 1.69 -5.17
CA ASP A 54 -2.92 1.26 -4.14
C ASP A 54 -1.60 2.04 -4.26
N PHE A 55 -0.96 2.35 -3.14
CA PHE A 55 0.23 3.23 -3.10
C PHE A 55 1.38 2.76 -3.98
N ASN A 56 1.67 1.46 -4.00
CA ASN A 56 2.69 0.91 -4.89
C ASN A 56 2.37 1.12 -6.38
N ARG A 57 1.11 0.99 -6.77
CA ARG A 57 0.67 1.23 -8.15
C ARG A 57 0.70 2.71 -8.51
N PHE A 58 0.40 3.57 -7.53
CA PHE A 58 0.52 5.02 -7.70
C PHE A 58 1.98 5.41 -7.95
N ILE A 59 2.93 4.94 -7.13
CA ILE A 59 4.36 5.20 -7.31
C ILE A 59 4.85 4.72 -8.68
N TYR A 60 4.49 3.49 -9.08
CA TYR A 60 4.83 2.96 -10.39
C TYR A 60 4.26 3.81 -11.52
N GLY A 61 3.00 4.24 -11.39
CA GLY A 61 2.31 5.08 -12.38
C GLY A 61 2.87 6.50 -12.52
N LEU A 62 3.68 6.98 -11.56
CA LEU A 62 4.39 8.25 -11.69
C LEU A 62 5.46 8.23 -12.78
N GLY A 63 5.91 7.05 -13.23
CA GLY A 63 6.89 6.91 -14.30
C GLY A 63 8.29 7.40 -13.94
N ILE A 64 8.69 7.28 -12.67
CA ILE A 64 10.05 7.64 -12.22
C ILE A 64 11.06 6.72 -12.90
N ASN A 65 12.12 7.28 -13.50
CA ASN A 65 13.15 6.50 -14.15
C ASN A 65 13.75 5.45 -13.21
N ASP A 66 13.95 4.22 -13.74
CA ASP A 66 14.48 3.06 -13.02
C ASP A 66 13.65 2.58 -11.82
N VAL A 67 12.42 3.10 -11.63
CA VAL A 67 11.47 2.63 -10.64
C VAL A 67 10.44 1.71 -11.28
N GLY A 68 10.72 0.40 -11.26
CA GLY A 68 9.81 -0.66 -11.68
C GLY A 68 8.78 -1.03 -10.60
N GLU A 69 7.89 -2.00 -10.91
CA GLU A 69 6.87 -2.47 -9.97
C GLU A 69 7.45 -2.98 -8.64
N THR A 70 8.61 -3.65 -8.69
CA THR A 70 9.28 -4.17 -7.49
C THR A 70 9.77 -3.04 -6.60
N THR A 71 10.49 -2.07 -7.17
CA THR A 71 10.97 -0.89 -6.45
C THR A 71 9.82 -0.05 -5.89
N ALA A 72 8.76 0.15 -6.69
CA ALA A 72 7.56 0.85 -6.22
C ALA A 72 6.88 0.14 -5.03
N ARG A 73 6.87 -1.21 -5.02
CA ARG A 73 6.36 -1.99 -3.88
C ARG A 73 7.25 -1.86 -2.66
N THR A 74 8.57 -1.88 -2.83
CA THR A 74 9.55 -1.66 -1.74
C THR A 74 9.35 -0.28 -1.12
N LEU A 75 9.25 0.78 -1.94
CA LEU A 75 8.97 2.15 -1.48
C LEU A 75 7.62 2.24 -0.74
N ALA A 76 6.55 1.65 -1.29
CA ALA A 76 5.24 1.66 -0.66
C ALA A 76 5.20 0.91 0.68
N ASN A 77 6.09 -0.04 0.91
CA ASN A 77 6.23 -0.72 2.19
C ASN A 77 7.11 0.05 3.19
N GLN A 78 7.99 0.92 2.71
CA GLN A 78 8.91 1.71 3.53
C GLN A 78 8.28 3.01 4.03
N TYR A 79 7.55 3.72 3.16
CA TYR A 79 6.95 5.02 3.45
C TYR A 79 5.45 4.88 3.76
N ARG A 80 4.97 5.58 4.80
CA ARG A 80 3.57 5.52 5.25
C ARG A 80 2.61 6.20 4.30
N ASN A 81 3.08 7.25 3.62
CA ASN A 81 2.30 8.07 2.71
C ASN A 81 3.22 8.74 1.68
N ILE A 82 2.60 9.41 0.71
CA ILE A 82 3.33 10.10 -0.35
C ILE A 82 4.15 11.28 0.18
N ASP A 83 3.70 11.95 1.24
CA ASP A 83 4.39 13.13 1.78
C ASP A 83 5.73 12.73 2.42
N GLU A 84 5.80 11.60 3.12
CA GLU A 84 7.05 11.04 3.63
C GLU A 84 8.01 10.70 2.48
N LEU A 85 7.53 10.13 1.37
CA LEU A 85 8.35 9.82 0.20
C LEU A 85 8.85 11.08 -0.50
N ILE A 86 8.04 12.13 -0.59
CA ILE A 86 8.43 13.43 -1.17
C ILE A 86 9.54 14.11 -0.34
N GLN A 87 9.53 13.94 0.97
CA GLN A 87 10.48 14.57 1.89
C GLN A 87 11.77 13.79 2.09
N THR A 88 11.87 12.57 1.53
CA THR A 88 13.03 11.69 1.72
C THR A 88 14.30 12.27 1.09
N THR A 89 15.44 11.81 1.60
CA THR A 89 16.77 12.16 1.07
C THR A 89 17.38 11.00 0.28
N THR A 90 18.36 11.28 -0.58
CA THR A 90 19.10 10.24 -1.32
C THR A 90 19.78 9.25 -0.37
N ASN A 91 20.34 9.73 0.74
CA ASN A 91 20.98 8.88 1.75
C ASN A 91 19.99 7.89 2.39
N GLU A 92 18.78 8.34 2.73
CA GLU A 92 17.73 7.46 3.26
C GLU A 92 17.27 6.43 2.23
N LEU A 93 17.10 6.84 0.98
CA LEU A 93 16.73 5.93 -0.12
C LEU A 93 17.77 4.84 -0.34
N GLU A 94 19.07 5.16 -0.26
CA GLU A 94 20.16 4.20 -0.42
C GLU A 94 20.24 3.16 0.71
N THR A 95 19.63 3.42 1.88
CA THR A 95 19.54 2.42 2.94
C THR A 95 18.53 1.30 2.64
N ILE A 96 17.67 1.49 1.64
CA ILE A 96 16.61 0.55 1.28
C ILE A 96 17.20 -0.53 0.35
N ASN A 97 16.92 -1.81 0.65
CA ASN A 97 17.38 -2.91 -0.19
C ASN A 97 16.92 -2.72 -1.64
N ASP A 98 17.81 -3.03 -2.57
CA ASP A 98 17.61 -2.93 -4.02
C ASP A 98 17.43 -1.50 -4.57
N ILE A 99 17.73 -0.46 -3.77
CA ILE A 99 17.79 0.93 -4.21
C ILE A 99 19.25 1.42 -4.17
N GLY A 100 19.89 1.43 -5.33
CA GLY A 100 21.24 1.97 -5.49
C GLY A 100 21.24 3.49 -5.72
N PRO A 101 22.44 4.13 -5.76
CA PRO A 101 22.60 5.58 -5.90
C PRO A 101 21.87 6.16 -7.13
N ILE A 102 21.86 5.45 -8.27
CA ILE A 102 21.19 5.92 -9.50
C ILE A 102 19.68 6.03 -9.27
N VAL A 103 19.06 4.98 -8.75
CA VAL A 103 17.61 4.94 -8.47
C VAL A 103 17.25 5.97 -7.40
N ALA A 104 18.06 6.09 -6.34
CA ALA A 104 17.86 7.06 -5.27
C ALA A 104 17.86 8.50 -5.80
N ASN A 105 18.82 8.85 -6.67
CA ASN A 105 18.87 10.15 -7.30
C ASN A 105 17.66 10.40 -8.21
N ASN A 106 17.26 9.42 -9.03
CA ASN A 106 16.09 9.56 -9.92
C ASN A 106 14.81 9.82 -9.12
N ILE A 107 14.61 9.13 -7.98
CA ILE A 107 13.47 9.36 -7.08
C ILE A 107 13.53 10.76 -6.49
N PHE A 108 14.67 11.15 -5.95
CA PHE A 108 14.88 12.45 -5.32
C PHE A 108 14.63 13.59 -6.32
N ASP A 109 15.25 13.54 -7.51
CA ASP A 109 15.11 14.54 -8.55
C ASP A 109 13.68 14.66 -9.07
N PHE A 110 12.98 13.52 -9.20
CA PHE A 110 11.58 13.50 -9.57
C PHE A 110 10.71 14.32 -8.61
N PHE A 111 10.89 14.14 -7.29
CA PHE A 111 10.12 14.87 -6.28
C PHE A 111 10.63 16.30 -6.02
N LYS A 112 11.84 16.64 -6.41
CA LYS A 112 12.35 18.03 -6.42
C LYS A 112 11.83 18.85 -7.59
N ASN A 113 11.34 18.22 -8.64
CA ASN A 113 10.76 18.90 -9.77
C ASN A 113 9.36 19.45 -9.43
N GLU A 114 9.22 20.77 -9.39
CA GLU A 114 7.95 21.45 -9.05
C GLU A 114 6.80 21.07 -10.00
N SER A 115 7.09 20.81 -11.29
CA SER A 115 6.07 20.37 -12.24
C SER A 115 5.46 19.01 -11.86
N ASN A 116 6.30 18.07 -11.40
CA ASN A 116 5.84 16.75 -10.96
C ASN A 116 4.97 16.87 -9.69
N ILE A 117 5.40 17.68 -8.74
CA ILE A 117 4.62 17.95 -7.52
C ILE A 117 3.28 18.61 -7.86
N LYS A 118 3.27 19.58 -8.78
CA LYS A 118 2.04 20.22 -9.26
C LYS A 118 1.08 19.19 -9.89
N ASN A 119 1.60 18.28 -10.70
CA ASN A 119 0.80 17.22 -11.33
C ASN A 119 0.20 16.27 -10.27
N ILE A 120 1.00 15.84 -9.28
CA ILE A 120 0.52 15.00 -8.17
C ILE A 120 -0.62 15.71 -7.41
N ASN A 121 -0.42 16.99 -7.06
CA ASN A 121 -1.44 17.78 -6.37
C ASN A 121 -2.72 17.95 -7.21
N GLN A 122 -2.58 18.05 -8.53
CA GLN A 122 -3.72 18.13 -9.43
C GLN A 122 -4.50 16.81 -9.46
N LEU A 123 -3.83 15.65 -9.48
CA LEU A 123 -4.47 14.34 -9.37
C LEU A 123 -5.33 14.24 -8.10
N PHE A 124 -4.81 14.70 -6.95
CA PHE A 124 -5.56 14.71 -5.70
C PHE A 124 -6.79 15.64 -5.76
N LYS A 125 -6.66 16.83 -6.36
CA LYS A 125 -7.79 17.75 -6.57
C LYS A 125 -8.87 17.15 -7.47
N LEU A 126 -8.50 16.27 -8.40
CA LEU A 126 -9.40 15.53 -9.29
C LEU A 126 -10.03 14.28 -8.65
N GLY A 127 -9.75 14.04 -7.36
CA GLY A 127 -10.35 12.98 -6.57
C GLY A 127 -9.60 11.65 -6.61
N VAL A 128 -8.32 11.64 -6.98
CA VAL A 128 -7.47 10.45 -6.82
C VAL A 128 -7.21 10.23 -5.34
N ILE A 129 -7.50 9.01 -4.87
CA ILE A 129 -7.34 8.57 -3.48
C ILE A 129 -6.37 7.42 -3.44
N ILE A 130 -5.27 7.61 -2.73
CA ILE A 130 -4.28 6.55 -2.53
C ILE A 130 -4.72 5.67 -1.36
N LYS A 131 -4.75 4.36 -1.60
CA LYS A 131 -4.88 3.34 -0.55
C LYS A 131 -3.49 2.99 -0.05
N TYR A 132 -3.14 3.53 1.10
CA TYR A 132 -1.86 3.22 1.73
C TYR A 132 -1.90 1.82 2.35
N PRO A 133 -0.81 1.03 2.24
CA PRO A 133 -0.71 -0.22 2.98
C PRO A 133 -0.81 0.09 4.49
N ASN A 134 -1.42 -0.83 5.23
CA ASN A 134 -1.34 -0.75 6.68
C ASN A 134 0.13 -0.93 7.07
N HIS A 135 0.86 0.17 7.23
CA HIS A 135 2.23 0.09 7.72
C HIS A 135 2.19 -0.51 9.12
N ILE A 136 2.83 -1.65 9.26
CA ILE A 136 3.21 -2.16 10.56
C ILE A 136 4.10 -1.07 11.15
N ASN A 137 3.66 -0.47 12.24
CA ASN A 137 4.40 0.60 12.91
C ASN A 137 5.70 -0.01 13.46
N ASN A 138 6.76 -0.06 12.63
CA ASN A 138 8.02 -0.73 12.97
C ASN A 138 8.68 -0.17 14.24
N ASN A 139 8.20 0.97 14.74
CA ASN A 139 8.60 1.59 16.00
C ASN A 139 7.55 1.42 17.12
N GLY A 140 6.52 0.60 16.91
CA GLY A 140 5.51 0.34 17.94
C GLY A 140 6.03 -0.60 19.05
N PRO A 141 5.32 -0.66 20.19
CA PRO A 141 5.69 -1.47 21.34
C PRO A 141 5.79 -2.99 21.05
N LEU A 142 5.17 -3.46 19.96
CA LEU A 142 5.24 -4.85 19.48
C LEU A 142 6.18 -5.03 18.30
N SER A 143 7.02 -4.03 18.01
CA SER A 143 8.00 -4.10 16.92
C SER A 143 8.92 -5.31 17.06
N GLY A 144 9.21 -5.98 15.94
CA GLY A 144 10.02 -7.18 15.91
C GLY A 144 9.32 -8.45 16.41
N GLN A 145 8.08 -8.38 16.89
CA GLN A 145 7.32 -9.55 17.32
C GLN A 145 6.42 -10.09 16.21
N THR A 146 6.52 -11.39 15.97
CA THR A 146 5.68 -12.11 15.01
C THR A 146 4.64 -12.97 15.74
N PHE A 147 3.39 -12.79 15.37
CA PHE A 147 2.23 -13.49 15.94
C PHE A 147 1.60 -14.43 14.91
N VAL A 148 1.05 -15.53 15.40
CA VAL A 148 0.14 -16.41 14.65
C VAL A 148 -1.15 -16.56 15.43
N ILE A 149 -2.31 -16.56 14.76
CA ILE A 149 -3.61 -16.74 15.38
C ILE A 149 -4.20 -18.08 14.95
N THR A 150 -4.69 -18.86 15.92
CA THR A 150 -5.35 -20.16 15.69
C THR A 150 -6.59 -20.32 16.56
N GLY A 151 -7.57 -21.04 16.05
CA GLY A 151 -8.86 -21.17 16.71
C GLY A 151 -9.78 -19.95 16.49
N LYS A 152 -10.95 -19.97 17.16
CA LYS A 152 -11.93 -18.89 17.15
C LYS A 152 -11.74 -18.06 18.43
N LEU A 153 -11.50 -16.77 18.27
CA LEU A 153 -11.50 -15.81 19.38
C LEU A 153 -12.95 -15.46 19.75
N GLU A 154 -13.20 -15.16 21.01
CA GLU A 154 -14.54 -14.84 21.54
C GLU A 154 -14.87 -13.35 21.29
N ASN A 155 -13.96 -12.46 21.64
CA ASN A 155 -14.16 -11.01 21.62
C ASN A 155 -13.63 -10.35 20.35
N HIS A 156 -12.81 -11.06 19.56
CA HIS A 156 -12.13 -10.51 18.37
C HIS A 156 -12.38 -11.36 17.13
N SER A 157 -12.63 -10.73 16.00
CA SER A 157 -12.41 -11.39 14.71
C SER A 157 -10.90 -11.54 14.48
N ARG A 158 -10.50 -12.54 13.66
CA ARG A 158 -9.08 -12.71 13.29
C ARG A 158 -8.51 -11.46 12.64
N GLU A 159 -9.33 -10.76 11.85
CA GLU A 159 -8.94 -9.52 11.17
C GLU A 159 -8.79 -8.35 12.16
N SER A 160 -9.69 -8.23 13.14
CA SER A 160 -9.59 -7.23 14.20
C SER A 160 -8.34 -7.44 15.06
N ALA A 161 -8.07 -8.67 15.49
CA ALA A 161 -6.87 -9.00 16.26
C ALA A 161 -5.59 -8.70 15.44
N LYS A 162 -5.58 -9.04 14.13
CA LYS A 162 -4.48 -8.72 13.23
C LYS A 162 -4.25 -7.21 13.17
N LYS A 163 -5.29 -6.41 12.92
CA LYS A 163 -5.18 -4.94 12.87
C LYS A 163 -4.65 -4.34 14.18
N SER A 164 -5.07 -4.87 15.35
CA SER A 164 -4.58 -4.40 16.64
C SER A 164 -3.09 -4.67 16.84
N ILE A 165 -2.58 -5.84 16.41
CA ILE A 165 -1.16 -6.18 16.49
C ILE A 165 -0.34 -5.32 15.53
N GLU A 166 -0.77 -5.23 14.28
CA GLU A 166 -0.07 -4.48 13.22
C GLU A 166 -0.05 -2.98 13.51
N GLY A 167 -1.12 -2.42 14.06
CA GLY A 167 -1.18 -1.02 14.50
C GLY A 167 -0.22 -0.68 15.64
N LEU A 168 0.29 -1.68 16.37
CA LEU A 168 1.27 -1.54 17.45
C LEU A 168 2.68 -2.01 17.04
N GLY A 169 2.92 -2.26 15.76
CA GLY A 169 4.23 -2.62 15.22
C GLY A 169 4.55 -4.09 15.16
N GLY A 170 3.65 -4.97 15.61
CA GLY A 170 3.80 -6.42 15.48
C GLY A 170 3.42 -6.92 14.08
N SER A 171 3.89 -8.10 13.68
CA SER A 171 3.52 -8.75 12.44
C SER A 171 2.68 -10.00 12.67
N VAL A 172 1.69 -10.27 11.79
CA VAL A 172 0.85 -11.46 11.88
C VAL A 172 1.03 -12.34 10.64
N THR A 173 1.43 -13.60 10.86
CA THR A 173 1.61 -14.58 9.78
C THR A 173 0.58 -15.69 9.85
N SER A 174 0.33 -16.33 8.69
CA SER A 174 -0.63 -17.42 8.59
C SER A 174 -0.07 -18.77 9.04
N SER A 175 1.24 -18.92 9.13
CA SER A 175 1.92 -20.20 9.43
C SER A 175 2.95 -20.04 10.55
N ILE A 176 3.13 -21.12 11.32
CA ILE A 176 4.15 -21.20 12.36
C ILE A 176 5.53 -21.50 11.75
N SER A 177 6.53 -20.72 12.13
CA SER A 177 7.94 -20.88 11.78
C SER A 177 8.84 -20.65 13.00
N LYS A 178 10.16 -20.83 12.85
CA LYS A 178 11.15 -20.50 13.89
C LYS A 178 11.18 -19.01 14.25
N ASN A 179 10.69 -18.16 13.34
CA ASN A 179 10.62 -16.71 13.54
C ASN A 179 9.31 -16.27 14.22
N THR A 180 8.41 -17.20 14.57
CA THR A 180 7.19 -16.89 15.29
C THR A 180 7.47 -16.72 16.78
N ASN A 181 7.16 -15.57 17.34
CA ASN A 181 7.34 -15.30 18.78
C ASN A 181 6.14 -15.76 19.62
N ASN A 182 4.92 -15.51 19.13
CA ASN A 182 3.71 -15.70 19.89
C ASN A 182 2.64 -16.43 19.06
N LEU A 183 1.95 -17.41 19.69
CA LEU A 183 0.74 -18.04 19.15
C LEU A 183 -0.45 -17.63 20.00
N ILE A 184 -1.40 -16.90 19.41
CA ILE A 184 -2.69 -16.57 20.03
C ILE A 184 -3.65 -17.73 19.77
N VAL A 185 -4.21 -18.27 20.87
CA VAL A 185 -5.05 -19.47 20.84
C VAL A 185 -6.45 -19.15 21.32
N GLY A 186 -7.43 -19.32 20.41
CA GLY A 186 -8.85 -19.29 20.70
C GLY A 186 -9.44 -20.70 20.83
N ASP A 187 -10.77 -20.79 20.79
CA ASP A 187 -11.48 -22.08 20.88
C ASP A 187 -11.15 -22.99 19.67
N LYS A 188 -11.06 -24.28 19.94
CA LYS A 188 -10.75 -25.34 18.96
C LYS A 188 -9.48 -25.04 18.13
N PRO A 189 -8.33 -24.87 18.78
CA PRO A 189 -7.07 -24.64 18.06
C PRO A 189 -6.71 -25.88 17.23
N GLY A 190 -6.32 -25.64 15.98
CA GLY A 190 -5.93 -26.73 15.06
C GLY A 190 -4.49 -27.20 15.25
N SER A 191 -3.92 -27.79 14.21
CA SER A 191 -2.54 -28.36 14.18
C SER A 191 -1.43 -27.35 14.55
N LYS A 192 -1.70 -26.04 14.44
CA LYS A 192 -0.75 -24.98 14.78
C LYS A 192 -0.34 -25.01 16.25
N LEU A 193 -1.27 -25.36 17.18
CA LEU A 193 -0.93 -25.48 18.60
C LEU A 193 0.16 -26.52 18.86
N LYS A 194 -0.01 -27.72 18.29
CA LYS A 194 1.01 -28.81 18.41
C LYS A 194 2.37 -28.40 17.83
N LYS A 195 2.35 -27.64 16.72
CA LYS A 195 3.57 -27.16 16.07
C LYS A 195 4.27 -26.09 16.90
N ALA A 196 3.52 -25.18 17.54
CA ALA A 196 4.06 -24.15 18.41
C ALA A 196 4.71 -24.75 19.66
N GLN A 197 4.06 -25.77 20.27
CA GLN A 197 4.62 -26.50 21.39
C GLN A 197 5.96 -27.17 21.07
N LYS A 198 6.07 -27.78 19.88
CA LYS A 198 7.34 -28.40 19.42
C LYS A 198 8.46 -27.39 19.20
N LEU A 199 8.14 -26.16 18.89
CA LEU A 199 9.08 -25.08 18.61
C LEU A 199 9.29 -24.14 19.81
N ASN A 200 8.73 -24.48 20.99
CA ASN A 200 8.79 -23.66 22.20
C ASN A 200 8.33 -22.21 22.01
N ILE A 201 7.34 -22.00 21.13
CA ILE A 201 6.76 -20.68 20.85
C ILE A 201 5.85 -20.30 22.03
N ASN A 202 5.87 -19.03 22.45
CA ASN A 202 5.02 -18.52 23.49
C ASN A 202 3.53 -18.65 23.10
N ILE A 203 2.75 -19.33 23.93
CA ILE A 203 1.32 -19.58 23.71
C ILE A 203 0.50 -18.65 24.58
N ILE A 204 -0.38 -17.87 23.97
CA ILE A 204 -1.16 -16.83 24.62
C ILE A 204 -2.64 -17.10 24.38
N ASN A 205 -3.44 -17.10 25.44
CA ASN A 205 -4.91 -17.09 25.33
C ASN A 205 -5.42 -15.68 25.00
N GLU A 206 -6.72 -15.56 24.66
CA GLU A 206 -7.32 -14.27 24.28
C GLU A 206 -7.23 -13.22 25.39
N ILE A 207 -7.44 -13.57 26.64
CA ILE A 207 -7.36 -12.66 27.80
C ILE A 207 -5.95 -12.05 27.91
N ASN A 208 -4.92 -12.87 27.76
CA ASN A 208 -3.53 -12.39 27.81
C ASN A 208 -3.16 -11.58 26.57
N PHE A 209 -3.74 -11.90 25.41
CA PHE A 209 -3.62 -11.10 24.19
C PHE A 209 -4.19 -9.70 24.41
N GLU A 210 -5.39 -9.56 24.97
CA GLU A 210 -6.01 -8.27 25.30
C GLU A 210 -5.12 -7.43 26.21
N LYS A 211 -4.57 -8.04 27.27
CA LYS A 211 -3.62 -7.36 28.17
C LYS A 211 -2.38 -6.86 27.45
N ILE A 212 -1.80 -7.67 26.56
CA ILE A 212 -0.63 -7.27 25.77
C ILE A 212 -0.96 -6.07 24.90
N ILE A 213 -2.14 -6.05 24.24
CA ILE A 213 -2.59 -4.93 23.41
C ILE A 213 -2.79 -3.67 24.25
N ASP A 214 -3.45 -3.77 25.41
CA ASP A 214 -3.70 -2.63 26.29
C ASP A 214 -2.42 -2.05 26.88
N ASP A 215 -1.50 -2.89 27.33
CA ASP A 215 -0.18 -2.45 27.82
C ASP A 215 0.67 -1.83 26.73
N ALA A 216 0.59 -2.35 25.52
CA ALA A 216 1.28 -1.78 24.36
C ALA A 216 0.69 -0.41 23.97
N ARG A 217 -0.64 -0.22 24.02
CA ARG A 217 -1.29 1.07 23.78
C ARG A 217 -0.88 2.14 24.79
N LYS A 218 -0.78 1.78 26.07
CA LYS A 218 -0.33 2.71 27.12
C LYS A 218 1.11 3.18 26.94
N ARG A 219 1.98 2.35 26.32
CA ARG A 219 3.38 2.72 26.03
C ARG A 219 3.51 3.57 24.75
N SER A 220 2.47 3.66 23.93
CA SER A 220 2.44 4.45 22.69
C SER A 220 1.90 5.87 22.89
N GLN A 221 1.38 6.18 24.08
CA GLN A 221 0.95 7.51 24.51
C GLN A 221 2.07 8.25 25.24
#